data_d31bc4ea082ebeb4f344f3cda66331d8
#
_entry.id   d31bc4ea082ebeb4f344f3cda66331d8
#
_cell.length_a   1.000
_cell.length_b   1.000
_cell.length_c   1.000
_cell.angle_alpha   90.00
_cell.angle_beta   90.00
_cell.angle_gamma   90.00
#
_symmetry.space_group_name_H-M   'P 1'
#
loop_
_entity.id
_entity.type
_entity.pdbx_description
1 polymer ?
#
loop_
_entity_poly.entity_id
_entity_poly.type
_entity_poly.pdbx_seq_one_letter_code
_entity_poly.pdbx_strand_id
1 'polypeptide(L)'
;MDSDNTSLQRSIDWKQGLAIALGVPLLILPSIGTFAVTLWAFAIVAWGLSVLQGFIQNLAYGEMATTFANASGLPGFAQAVFGAGTKTGKFIGGFSAWSYWFAWNPVLAIYSILIGDYLSGIMPTFIPAFANISPIWLSLGAGILIFAALILINSKGVSSGATVGYILAVFSLIPLFVITVAPFFTGDFHMENITGSWFPTDWDWGLSNILVFLGIMATAQWSACAWETAAIYGPEYKNPKSDVPKALFVCGLICLFSFVFVQASVTGTLGISGIEEARVSPLLPMATQVFGEWGALVAIVMLIAAMVLIIQTAFNGSARSMHSMAVEGNLPSYLSKVNANGTPMRAMIIIAIFNVFLILAFSFLNESGGPAAILSASALGYVFANGISLLAYYKAATDPKFKDLERPFKAPKGWKYVALIFAFVNLIFYLVGIVYLNATDPAIGIGPTLLGFVVLALFAPLWWWAQKEQEKKAAA
;
A
#
# COMPACT_ATOMS: atom_id res chain seq x y z
N MET A 1 -26.06 27.79 -0.11
CA MET A 1 -24.87 28.29 0.58
C MET A 1 -23.95 27.07 0.81
N ASP A 2 -23.09 26.75 -0.17
CA ASP A 2 -22.04 25.76 0.05
C ASP A 2 -20.97 26.42 0.93
N SER A 3 -20.99 26.08 2.21
CA SER A 3 -19.88 26.40 3.08
C SER A 3 -18.63 25.79 2.45
N ASP A 4 -17.59 26.59 2.25
CA ASP A 4 -16.27 26.13 1.75
C ASP A 4 -15.59 25.25 2.83
N ASN A 5 -16.23 24.12 3.16
CA ASN A 5 -15.72 23.20 4.15
C ASN A 5 -14.57 22.38 3.52
N THR A 6 -13.37 22.62 4.02
CA THR A 6 -12.14 21.92 3.61
C THR A 6 -11.57 21.05 4.73
N SER A 7 -12.17 21.07 5.93
CA SER A 7 -11.64 20.38 7.11
C SER A 7 -12.23 18.98 7.26
N LEU A 8 -11.34 18.00 7.48
CA LEU A 8 -11.72 16.65 7.89
C LEU A 8 -12.26 16.67 9.33
N GLN A 9 -13.19 15.76 9.63
CA GLN A 9 -13.85 15.72 10.94
C GLN A 9 -13.19 14.69 11.87
N ARG A 10 -12.85 15.11 13.10
CA ARG A 10 -12.33 14.24 14.16
C ARG A 10 -13.44 13.33 14.69
N SER A 11 -13.49 12.10 14.19
CA SER A 11 -14.58 11.16 14.48
C SER A 11 -14.14 9.77 14.89
N ILE A 12 -12.89 9.37 14.61
CA ILE A 12 -12.40 8.00 14.83
C ILE A 12 -11.44 7.90 16.02
N ASP A 13 -11.40 6.73 16.63
CA ASP A 13 -10.39 6.30 17.59
C ASP A 13 -9.32 5.43 16.90
N TRP A 14 -8.28 5.01 17.66
CA TRP A 14 -7.21 4.19 17.15
C TRP A 14 -7.66 2.83 16.61
N LYS A 15 -8.74 2.24 17.14
CA LYS A 15 -9.27 0.94 16.67
C LYS A 15 -9.93 1.10 15.30
N GLN A 16 -10.68 2.17 15.11
CA GLN A 16 -11.30 2.48 13.82
C GLN A 16 -10.27 2.82 12.75
N GLY A 17 -9.24 3.58 13.10
CA GLY A 17 -8.12 3.86 12.19
C GLY A 17 -7.32 2.60 11.84
N LEU A 18 -7.10 1.72 12.83
CA LEU A 18 -6.51 0.40 12.58
C LEU A 18 -7.37 -0.41 11.60
N ALA A 19 -8.69 -0.49 11.81
CA ALA A 19 -9.59 -1.28 10.96
C ALA A 19 -9.49 -0.88 9.47
N ILE A 20 -9.37 0.41 9.19
CA ILE A 20 -9.22 0.90 7.81
C ILE A 20 -7.84 0.54 7.24
N ALA A 21 -6.80 0.45 8.08
CA ALA A 21 -5.45 0.08 7.68
C ALA A 21 -5.21 -1.44 7.57
N LEU A 22 -6.17 -2.28 8.01
CA LEU A 22 -6.02 -3.75 8.00
C LEU A 22 -5.97 -4.38 6.59
N GLY A 23 -6.15 -3.60 5.53
CA GLY A 23 -5.79 -4.04 4.19
C GLY A 23 -4.28 -4.25 4.00
N VAL A 24 -3.44 -3.55 4.76
CA VAL A 24 -1.97 -3.63 4.61
C VAL A 24 -1.40 -5.02 4.93
N PRO A 25 -1.77 -5.70 6.04
CA PRO A 25 -1.32 -7.07 6.29
C PRO A 25 -1.62 -8.07 5.18
N LEU A 26 -2.61 -7.77 4.35
CA LEU A 26 -3.05 -8.62 3.23
C LEU A 26 -2.30 -8.34 1.92
N LEU A 27 -1.47 -7.29 1.86
CA LEU A 27 -0.66 -6.97 0.68
C LEU A 27 0.41 -8.03 0.36
N ILE A 28 0.62 -8.99 1.24
CA ILE A 28 1.45 -10.17 0.94
C ILE A 28 0.84 -11.03 -0.17
N LEU A 29 -0.49 -11.13 -0.24
CA LEU A 29 -1.19 -12.12 -1.06
C LEU A 29 -0.74 -12.19 -2.53
N PRO A 30 -0.58 -11.07 -3.27
CA PRO A 30 -0.13 -11.12 -4.65
C PRO A 30 1.37 -11.37 -4.79
N SER A 31 2.13 -11.35 -3.71
CA SER A 31 3.60 -11.37 -3.73
C SER A 31 4.21 -12.68 -3.23
N ILE A 32 3.44 -13.54 -2.54
CA ILE A 32 3.92 -14.80 -1.96
C ILE A 32 4.67 -15.64 -3.00
N GLY A 33 4.02 -15.91 -4.13
CA GLY A 33 4.58 -16.75 -5.18
C GLY A 33 5.79 -16.11 -5.85
N THR A 34 5.72 -14.83 -6.18
CA THR A 34 6.84 -14.11 -6.82
C THR A 34 8.08 -14.09 -5.93
N PHE A 35 7.93 -13.81 -4.64
CA PHE A 35 9.04 -13.80 -3.70
C PHE A 35 9.63 -15.20 -3.50
N ALA A 36 8.77 -16.22 -3.36
CA ALA A 36 9.21 -17.61 -3.22
C ALA A 36 9.97 -18.11 -4.45
N VAL A 37 9.50 -17.81 -5.66
CA VAL A 37 10.18 -18.22 -6.89
C VAL A 37 11.51 -17.49 -7.09
N THR A 38 11.59 -16.21 -6.70
CA THR A 38 12.81 -15.40 -6.87
C THR A 38 13.88 -15.66 -5.80
N LEU A 39 13.47 -15.87 -4.55
CA LEU A 39 14.39 -15.98 -3.40
C LEU A 39 14.30 -17.33 -2.68
N TRP A 40 13.43 -18.23 -3.12
CA TRP A 40 13.07 -19.48 -2.47
C TRP A 40 12.67 -19.22 -0.98
N ALA A 41 13.12 -20.05 -0.04
CA ALA A 41 12.79 -19.88 1.37
C ALA A 41 13.37 -18.62 1.99
N PHE A 42 14.41 -18.01 1.40
CA PHE A 42 14.97 -16.74 1.86
C PHE A 42 13.97 -15.57 1.73
N ALA A 43 12.89 -15.74 0.96
CA ALA A 43 11.75 -14.82 0.95
C ALA A 43 11.20 -14.54 2.37
N ILE A 44 11.22 -15.53 3.27
CA ILE A 44 10.79 -15.39 4.68
C ILE A 44 11.65 -14.34 5.39
N VAL A 45 12.97 -14.39 5.17
CA VAL A 45 13.92 -13.42 5.74
C VAL A 45 13.74 -12.04 5.12
N ALA A 46 13.55 -11.96 3.81
CA ALA A 46 13.30 -10.70 3.11
C ALA A 46 12.06 -9.99 3.68
N TRP A 47 10.96 -10.72 3.91
CA TRP A 47 9.78 -10.20 4.59
C TRP A 47 10.08 -9.75 6.02
N GLY A 48 10.80 -10.56 6.79
CA GLY A 48 11.20 -10.21 8.17
C GLY A 48 12.02 -8.93 8.21
N LEU A 49 13.00 -8.77 7.34
CA LEU A 49 13.82 -7.56 7.23
C LEU A 49 12.98 -6.35 6.84
N SER A 50 12.02 -6.53 5.92
CA SER A 50 11.13 -5.45 5.50
C SER A 50 10.20 -5.00 6.63
N VAL A 51 9.59 -5.95 7.37
CA VAL A 51 8.76 -5.61 8.53
C VAL A 51 9.58 -4.92 9.62
N LEU A 52 10.80 -5.39 9.88
CA LEU A 52 11.72 -4.74 10.82
C LEU A 52 12.03 -3.29 10.39
N GLN A 53 12.33 -3.08 9.12
CA GLN A 53 12.47 -1.75 8.54
C GLN A 53 11.22 -0.90 8.76
N GLY A 54 10.02 -1.49 8.59
CA GLY A 54 8.75 -0.82 8.86
C GLY A 54 8.65 -0.35 10.31
N PHE A 55 9.00 -1.18 11.30
CA PHE A 55 9.02 -0.75 12.71
C PHE A 55 10.00 0.40 12.93
N ILE A 56 11.19 0.33 12.33
CA ILE A 56 12.19 1.39 12.42
C ILE A 56 11.66 2.71 11.86
N GLN A 57 11.06 2.69 10.68
CA GLN A 57 10.52 3.89 10.03
C GLN A 57 9.30 4.44 10.76
N ASN A 58 8.41 3.56 11.23
CA ASN A 58 7.18 3.97 11.91
C ASN A 58 7.41 4.59 13.30
N LEU A 59 8.56 4.39 13.94
CA LEU A 59 8.95 5.18 15.10
C LEU A 59 9.15 6.66 14.74
N ALA A 60 9.80 6.96 13.61
CA ALA A 60 9.92 8.33 13.11
C ALA A 60 8.54 8.91 12.71
N TYR A 61 7.72 8.12 12.03
CA TYR A 61 6.37 8.56 11.62
C TYR A 61 5.43 8.75 12.81
N GLY A 62 5.54 7.95 13.86
CA GLY A 62 4.80 8.15 15.11
C GLY A 62 5.17 9.48 15.80
N GLU A 63 6.46 9.85 15.81
CA GLU A 63 6.88 11.16 16.31
C GLU A 63 6.34 12.30 15.43
N MET A 64 6.43 12.15 14.10
CA MET A 64 5.87 13.14 13.17
C MET A 64 4.35 13.29 13.32
N ALA A 65 3.61 12.18 13.47
CA ALA A 65 2.16 12.19 13.62
C ALA A 65 1.71 12.87 14.91
N THR A 66 2.48 12.76 15.99
CA THR A 66 2.15 13.43 17.24
C THR A 66 2.59 14.91 17.27
N THR A 67 3.65 15.25 16.53
CA THR A 67 4.14 16.63 16.37
C THR A 67 3.28 17.43 15.41
N PHE A 68 2.91 16.85 14.29
CA PHE A 68 2.08 17.47 13.25
C PHE A 68 0.70 16.81 13.19
N ALA A 69 -0.06 16.93 14.27
CA ALA A 69 -1.32 16.21 14.50
C ALA A 69 -2.45 16.50 13.48
N ASN A 70 -2.30 17.54 12.67
CA ASN A 70 -3.23 17.88 11.58
C ASN A 70 -2.71 17.42 10.20
N ALA A 71 -1.50 16.85 10.13
CA ALA A 71 -0.96 16.35 8.88
C ALA A 71 -1.51 14.95 8.57
N SER A 72 -1.83 14.71 7.31
CA SER A 72 -2.34 13.42 6.82
C SER A 72 -1.18 12.47 6.52
N GLY A 73 -0.56 11.87 7.55
CA GLY A 73 0.49 10.86 7.39
C GLY A 73 1.70 11.34 6.57
N LEU A 74 2.36 10.41 5.89
CA LEU A 74 3.54 10.70 5.08
C LEU A 74 3.37 11.87 4.10
N PRO A 75 2.29 11.94 3.31
CA PRO A 75 2.07 13.08 2.42
C PRO A 75 1.99 14.40 3.18
N GLY A 76 1.34 14.41 4.35
CA GLY A 76 1.22 15.60 5.17
C GLY A 76 2.53 16.00 5.86
N PHE A 77 3.30 15.05 6.36
CA PHE A 77 4.57 15.31 7.07
C PHE A 77 5.58 16.03 6.17
N ALA A 78 5.78 15.52 4.95
CA ALA A 78 6.69 16.12 3.99
C ALA A 78 6.24 17.56 3.62
N GLN A 79 4.94 17.76 3.41
CA GLN A 79 4.38 19.09 3.12
C GLN A 79 4.54 20.05 4.30
N ALA A 80 4.25 19.61 5.52
CA ALA A 80 4.37 20.44 6.73
C ALA A 80 5.81 20.92 6.98
N VAL A 81 6.80 20.05 6.74
CA VAL A 81 8.21 20.37 7.03
C VAL A 81 8.88 21.14 5.89
N PHE A 82 8.72 20.68 4.66
CA PHE A 82 9.36 21.33 3.51
C PHE A 82 8.57 22.54 3.03
N GLY A 83 7.23 22.49 3.07
CA GLY A 83 6.36 23.56 2.61
C GLY A 83 6.42 24.82 3.45
N ALA A 84 6.87 24.73 4.69
CA ALA A 84 6.97 25.87 5.63
C ALA A 84 8.07 26.91 5.29
N GLY A 85 8.79 26.76 4.19
CA GLY A 85 9.94 27.59 3.87
C GLY A 85 9.92 28.22 2.48
N THR A 86 10.51 27.54 1.53
CA THR A 86 10.76 28.06 0.18
C THR A 86 9.79 27.46 -0.85
N LYS A 87 9.67 28.09 -2.04
CA LYS A 87 8.91 27.54 -3.17
C LYS A 87 9.42 26.15 -3.58
N THR A 88 10.74 25.95 -3.58
CA THR A 88 11.36 24.63 -3.82
C THR A 88 10.98 23.61 -2.75
N GLY A 89 10.99 24.00 -1.48
CA GLY A 89 10.53 23.14 -0.39
C GLY A 89 9.06 22.74 -0.54
N LYS A 90 8.19 23.67 -0.90
CA LYS A 90 6.78 23.40 -1.18
C LYS A 90 6.62 22.39 -2.33
N PHE A 91 7.42 22.51 -3.39
CA PHE A 91 7.44 21.53 -4.48
C PHE A 91 7.88 20.16 -4.00
N ILE A 92 8.96 20.05 -3.21
CA ILE A 92 9.47 18.77 -2.68
C ILE A 92 8.42 18.09 -1.79
N GLY A 93 7.79 18.83 -0.89
CA GLY A 93 6.72 18.31 -0.02
C GLY A 93 5.52 17.83 -0.82
N GLY A 94 5.08 18.61 -1.80
CA GLY A 94 4.00 18.23 -2.71
C GLY A 94 4.35 17.03 -3.58
N PHE A 95 5.58 16.94 -4.08
CA PHE A 95 6.05 15.77 -4.85
C PHE A 95 6.09 14.50 -4.01
N SER A 96 6.48 14.59 -2.74
CA SER A 96 6.38 13.46 -1.81
C SER A 96 4.93 12.97 -1.65
N ALA A 97 3.99 13.90 -1.51
CA ALA A 97 2.57 13.57 -1.39
C ALA A 97 1.99 12.99 -2.68
N TRP A 98 2.42 13.50 -3.85
CA TRP A 98 2.06 12.95 -5.16
C TRP A 98 2.62 11.55 -5.35
N SER A 99 3.86 11.31 -4.94
CA SER A 99 4.49 10.00 -4.97
C SER A 99 3.75 9.00 -4.09
N TYR A 100 3.30 9.41 -2.91
CA TYR A 100 2.45 8.59 -2.03
C TYR A 100 1.09 8.29 -2.67
N TRP A 101 0.44 9.28 -3.26
CA TRP A 101 -0.79 9.08 -4.01
C TRP A 101 -0.59 8.06 -5.14
N PHE A 102 0.49 8.17 -5.89
CA PHE A 102 0.79 7.23 -6.98
C PHE A 102 1.08 5.81 -6.45
N ALA A 103 1.69 5.67 -5.28
CA ALA A 103 1.90 4.36 -4.66
C ALA A 103 0.56 3.64 -4.36
N TRP A 104 -0.43 4.35 -3.89
CA TRP A 104 -1.68 3.76 -3.43
C TRP A 104 -2.80 3.74 -4.48
N ASN A 105 -2.84 4.73 -5.35
CA ASN A 105 -3.96 4.89 -6.28
C ASN A 105 -4.15 3.70 -7.24
N PRO A 106 -3.12 3.15 -7.91
CA PRO A 106 -3.28 2.03 -8.84
C PRO A 106 -3.69 0.70 -8.19
N VAL A 107 -3.57 0.59 -6.88
CA VAL A 107 -3.95 -0.61 -6.11
C VAL A 107 -5.41 -1.00 -6.36
N LEU A 108 -6.29 -0.04 -6.58
CA LEU A 108 -7.69 -0.31 -6.88
C LEU A 108 -7.84 -1.11 -8.19
N ALA A 109 -7.11 -0.72 -9.24
CA ALA A 109 -7.13 -1.43 -10.51
C ALA A 109 -6.49 -2.82 -10.39
N ILE A 110 -5.32 -2.93 -9.73
CA ILE A 110 -4.62 -4.19 -9.52
C ILE A 110 -5.56 -5.24 -8.93
N TYR A 111 -6.19 -4.92 -7.80
CA TYR A 111 -7.04 -5.89 -7.10
C TYR A 111 -8.39 -6.11 -7.77
N SER A 112 -8.89 -5.14 -8.55
CA SER A 112 -10.07 -5.36 -9.39
C SER A 112 -9.78 -6.35 -10.53
N ILE A 113 -8.59 -6.28 -11.14
CA ILE A 113 -8.14 -7.23 -12.16
C ILE A 113 -7.98 -8.62 -11.52
N LEU A 114 -7.32 -8.71 -10.38
CA LEU A 114 -7.17 -9.99 -9.66
C LEU A 114 -8.53 -10.60 -9.28
N ILE A 115 -9.51 -9.81 -8.82
CA ILE A 115 -10.87 -10.30 -8.56
C ILE A 115 -11.50 -10.84 -9.84
N GLY A 116 -11.35 -10.15 -10.96
CA GLY A 116 -11.87 -10.62 -12.25
C GLY A 116 -11.24 -11.94 -12.70
N ASP A 117 -9.92 -12.08 -12.53
CA ASP A 117 -9.19 -13.33 -12.83
C ASP A 117 -9.67 -14.49 -11.93
N TYR A 118 -9.83 -14.23 -10.63
CA TYR A 118 -10.40 -15.24 -9.71
C TYR A 118 -11.82 -15.63 -10.09
N LEU A 119 -12.68 -14.67 -10.40
CA LEU A 119 -14.05 -14.94 -10.81
C LEU A 119 -14.09 -15.72 -12.11
N SER A 120 -13.24 -15.41 -13.09
CA SER A 120 -13.17 -16.15 -14.35
C SER A 120 -12.67 -17.57 -14.19
N GLY A 121 -11.79 -17.84 -13.23
CA GLY A 121 -11.28 -19.18 -12.95
C GLY A 121 -12.25 -20.06 -12.15
N ILE A 122 -13.04 -19.49 -11.25
CA ILE A 122 -13.84 -20.24 -10.27
C ILE A 122 -15.32 -20.29 -10.62
N MET A 123 -15.90 -19.16 -11.07
CA MET A 123 -17.33 -19.05 -11.30
C MET A 123 -17.90 -20.04 -12.35
N PRO A 124 -17.17 -20.43 -13.42
CA PRO A 124 -17.65 -21.40 -14.36
C PRO A 124 -17.99 -22.77 -13.74
N THR A 125 -17.36 -23.16 -12.64
CA THR A 125 -17.67 -24.41 -11.93
C THR A 125 -19.06 -24.40 -11.28
N PHE A 126 -19.55 -23.22 -10.91
CA PHE A 126 -20.85 -23.03 -10.25
C PHE A 126 -21.92 -22.50 -11.22
N ILE A 127 -21.52 -21.62 -12.13
CA ILE A 127 -22.39 -20.96 -13.10
C ILE A 127 -21.72 -21.02 -14.48
N PRO A 128 -22.04 -22.02 -15.33
CA PRO A 128 -21.38 -22.23 -16.61
C PRO A 128 -21.39 -21.02 -17.56
N ALA A 129 -22.39 -20.12 -17.43
CA ALA A 129 -22.46 -18.91 -18.24
C ALA A 129 -21.24 -17.98 -18.07
N PHE A 130 -20.55 -18.04 -16.93
CA PHE A 130 -19.35 -17.24 -16.68
C PHE A 130 -18.16 -17.65 -17.56
N ALA A 131 -18.12 -18.89 -18.08
CA ALA A 131 -17.08 -19.35 -18.99
C ALA A 131 -17.01 -18.51 -20.28
N ASN A 132 -18.11 -17.88 -20.65
CA ASN A 132 -18.22 -17.06 -21.88
C ASN A 132 -17.95 -15.57 -21.62
N ILE A 133 -17.67 -15.17 -20.38
CA ILE A 133 -17.41 -13.76 -20.03
C ILE A 133 -15.90 -13.56 -19.99
N SER A 134 -15.39 -12.65 -20.81
CA SER A 134 -13.96 -12.29 -20.76
C SER A 134 -13.58 -11.72 -19.38
N PRO A 135 -12.40 -12.10 -18.81
CA PRO A 135 -11.92 -11.63 -17.51
C PRO A 135 -11.97 -10.10 -17.34
N ILE A 136 -11.73 -9.35 -18.41
CA ILE A 136 -11.80 -7.88 -18.38
C ILE A 136 -13.17 -7.35 -17.95
N TRP A 137 -14.25 -7.97 -18.42
CA TRP A 137 -15.60 -7.53 -18.07
C TRP A 137 -15.94 -7.87 -16.62
N LEU A 138 -15.40 -8.98 -16.10
CA LEU A 138 -15.51 -9.34 -14.69
C LEU A 138 -14.70 -8.36 -13.81
N SER A 139 -13.49 -8.00 -14.24
CA SER A 139 -12.64 -7.01 -13.56
C SER A 139 -13.32 -5.64 -13.51
N LEU A 140 -13.85 -5.17 -14.64
CA LEU A 140 -14.56 -3.90 -14.73
C LEU A 140 -15.84 -3.89 -13.90
N GLY A 141 -16.65 -4.93 -14.04
CA GLY A 141 -17.90 -5.07 -13.28
C GLY A 141 -17.65 -5.08 -11.77
N ALA A 142 -16.70 -5.90 -11.31
CA ALA A 142 -16.30 -5.96 -9.92
C ALA A 142 -15.72 -4.62 -9.45
N GLY A 143 -14.81 -4.02 -10.20
CA GLY A 143 -14.18 -2.74 -9.86
C GLY A 143 -15.21 -1.62 -9.72
N ILE A 144 -16.06 -1.43 -10.73
CA ILE A 144 -17.11 -0.39 -10.71
C ILE A 144 -18.07 -0.60 -9.52
N LEU A 145 -18.51 -1.83 -9.29
CA LEU A 145 -19.40 -2.17 -8.18
C LEU A 145 -18.77 -1.85 -6.83
N ILE A 146 -17.51 -2.29 -6.63
CA ILE A 146 -16.77 -2.07 -5.39
C ILE A 146 -16.51 -0.57 -5.17
N PHE A 147 -16.04 0.16 -6.21
CA PHE A 147 -15.78 1.60 -6.08
C PHE A 147 -17.05 2.38 -5.77
N ALA A 148 -18.16 2.08 -6.45
CA ALA A 148 -19.45 2.72 -6.17
C ALA A 148 -19.92 2.43 -4.73
N ALA A 149 -19.86 1.18 -4.30
CA ALA A 149 -20.21 0.80 -2.94
C ALA A 149 -19.35 1.52 -1.89
N LEU A 150 -18.03 1.56 -2.08
CA LEU A 150 -17.10 2.25 -1.18
C LEU A 150 -17.32 3.77 -1.17
N ILE A 151 -17.62 4.39 -2.31
CA ILE A 151 -17.98 5.81 -2.39
C ILE A 151 -19.24 6.07 -1.56
N LEU A 152 -20.30 5.26 -1.73
CA LEU A 152 -21.55 5.39 -0.99
C LEU A 152 -21.36 5.20 0.52
N ILE A 153 -20.57 4.21 0.93
CA ILE A 153 -20.29 3.94 2.35
C ILE A 153 -19.47 5.10 2.96
N ASN A 154 -18.38 5.49 2.32
CA ASN A 154 -17.50 6.54 2.83
C ASN A 154 -18.16 7.94 2.77
N SER A 155 -19.15 8.15 1.90
CA SER A 155 -19.92 9.40 1.87
C SER A 155 -20.63 9.72 3.18
N LYS A 156 -20.89 8.68 4.00
CA LYS A 156 -21.48 8.81 5.34
C LYS A 156 -20.45 9.14 6.43
N GLY A 157 -19.19 9.28 6.06
CA GLY A 157 -18.08 9.58 6.96
C GLY A 157 -17.13 8.40 7.16
N VAL A 158 -15.92 8.71 7.66
CA VAL A 158 -14.83 7.72 7.84
C VAL A 158 -15.19 6.58 8.80
N SER A 159 -16.02 6.84 9.80
CA SER A 159 -16.49 5.82 10.77
C SER A 159 -17.30 4.70 10.09
N SER A 160 -18.09 5.03 9.05
CA SER A 160 -18.81 4.03 8.27
C SER A 160 -17.84 3.14 7.47
N GLY A 161 -16.78 3.73 6.90
CA GLY A 161 -15.70 2.99 6.27
C GLY A 161 -14.98 2.06 7.24
N ALA A 162 -14.70 2.51 8.47
CA ALA A 162 -14.10 1.68 9.51
C ALA A 162 -14.95 0.44 9.86
N THR A 163 -16.27 0.58 9.93
CA THR A 163 -17.18 -0.55 10.19
C THR A 163 -17.07 -1.62 9.10
N VAL A 164 -17.05 -1.21 7.82
CA VAL A 164 -16.85 -2.14 6.70
C VAL A 164 -15.46 -2.77 6.77
N GLY A 165 -14.43 -1.99 7.14
CA GLY A 165 -13.08 -2.50 7.40
C GLY A 165 -13.05 -3.63 8.43
N TYR A 166 -13.78 -3.51 9.54
CA TYR A 166 -13.88 -4.58 10.53
C TYR A 166 -14.54 -5.85 9.97
N ILE A 167 -15.64 -5.71 9.23
CA ILE A 167 -16.34 -6.86 8.65
C ILE A 167 -15.41 -7.59 7.68
N LEU A 168 -14.80 -6.87 6.76
CA LEU A 168 -13.87 -7.45 5.79
C LEU A 168 -12.64 -8.06 6.46
N ALA A 169 -12.11 -7.44 7.53
CA ALA A 169 -10.98 -7.97 8.28
C ALA A 169 -11.32 -9.31 8.97
N VAL A 170 -12.54 -9.45 9.50
CA VAL A 170 -13.00 -10.73 10.08
C VAL A 170 -13.03 -11.83 9.02
N PHE A 171 -13.59 -11.54 7.84
CA PHE A 171 -13.68 -12.51 6.75
C PHE A 171 -12.35 -12.79 6.02
N SER A 172 -11.33 -11.96 6.20
CA SER A 172 -10.02 -12.14 5.57
C SER A 172 -8.95 -12.59 6.56
N LEU A 173 -8.73 -11.87 7.66
CA LEU A 173 -7.62 -12.15 8.58
C LEU A 173 -7.84 -13.39 9.45
N ILE A 174 -9.08 -13.68 9.86
CA ILE A 174 -9.36 -14.88 10.67
C ILE A 174 -9.14 -16.16 9.86
N PRO A 175 -9.71 -16.33 8.64
CA PRO A 175 -9.41 -17.48 7.82
C PRO A 175 -7.93 -17.55 7.43
N LEU A 176 -7.29 -16.43 7.12
CA LEU A 176 -5.86 -16.37 6.84
C LEU A 176 -5.05 -16.93 8.02
N PHE A 177 -5.38 -16.52 9.24
CA PHE A 177 -4.74 -17.04 10.46
C PHE A 177 -4.92 -18.55 10.57
N VAL A 178 -6.15 -19.05 10.40
CA VAL A 178 -6.45 -20.49 10.50
C VAL A 178 -5.69 -21.28 9.43
N ILE A 179 -5.76 -20.86 8.16
CA ILE A 179 -5.08 -21.52 7.05
C ILE A 179 -3.56 -21.54 7.27
N THR A 180 -3.00 -20.44 7.78
CA THR A 180 -1.55 -20.32 8.03
C THR A 180 -1.08 -21.19 9.19
N VAL A 181 -1.87 -21.33 10.24
CA VAL A 181 -1.44 -22.01 11.47
C VAL A 181 -1.72 -23.51 11.43
N ALA A 182 -2.78 -23.93 10.73
CA ALA A 182 -3.20 -25.34 10.71
C ALA A 182 -2.13 -26.31 10.24
N PRO A 183 -1.32 -26.07 9.19
CA PRO A 183 -0.30 -27.01 8.71
C PRO A 183 0.69 -27.45 9.78
N PHE A 184 0.98 -26.60 10.75
CA PHE A 184 1.88 -26.95 11.87
C PHE A 184 1.30 -28.02 12.80
N PHE A 185 -0.02 -28.22 12.78
CA PHE A 185 -0.73 -29.18 13.64
C PHE A 185 -1.27 -30.38 12.88
N THR A 186 -1.50 -30.27 11.57
CA THR A 186 -2.01 -31.35 10.72
C THR A 186 -0.92 -32.26 10.19
N GLY A 187 0.35 -31.85 10.29
CA GLY A 187 1.48 -32.60 9.74
C GLY A 187 1.79 -32.24 8.28
N ASP A 188 1.10 -31.29 7.70
CA ASP A 188 1.34 -30.82 6.32
C ASP A 188 2.54 -29.89 6.20
N PHE A 189 3.04 -29.34 7.32
CA PHE A 189 4.21 -28.48 7.33
C PHE A 189 5.50 -29.31 7.40
N HIS A 190 6.35 -29.15 6.39
CA HIS A 190 7.63 -29.85 6.26
C HIS A 190 8.80 -28.86 6.33
N MET A 191 9.56 -28.89 7.41
CA MET A 191 10.74 -28.02 7.58
C MET A 191 11.76 -28.21 6.45
N GLU A 192 11.83 -29.38 5.86
CA GLU A 192 12.71 -29.73 4.74
C GLU A 192 12.46 -28.85 3.52
N ASN A 193 11.21 -28.46 3.28
CA ASN A 193 10.84 -27.52 2.20
C ASN A 193 11.50 -26.13 2.37
N ILE A 194 11.82 -25.77 3.60
CA ILE A 194 12.52 -24.51 3.91
C ILE A 194 14.03 -24.72 3.88
N THR A 195 14.53 -25.71 4.64
CA THR A 195 15.98 -25.89 4.83
C THR A 195 16.68 -26.45 3.61
N GLY A 196 15.98 -27.27 2.81
CA GLY A 196 16.48 -27.86 1.56
C GLY A 196 16.43 -26.92 0.35
N SER A 197 15.71 -25.80 0.46
CA SER A 197 15.47 -24.86 -0.64
C SER A 197 15.70 -23.40 -0.20
N TRP A 198 16.84 -23.13 0.46
CA TRP A 198 17.10 -21.84 1.07
C TRP A 198 17.30 -20.72 0.04
N PHE A 199 18.08 -20.96 -1.02
CA PHE A 199 18.31 -20.07 -2.15
C PHE A 199 18.18 -20.83 -3.47
N PRO A 200 17.87 -20.15 -4.60
CA PRO A 200 18.05 -20.71 -5.93
C PRO A 200 19.45 -21.28 -6.13
N THR A 201 19.55 -22.36 -6.89
CA THR A 201 20.80 -23.12 -7.07
C THR A 201 21.93 -22.31 -7.71
N ASP A 202 21.58 -21.30 -8.50
CA ASP A 202 22.47 -20.38 -9.19
C ASP A 202 22.65 -19.05 -8.44
N TRP A 203 22.10 -18.94 -7.22
CA TRP A 203 22.20 -17.71 -6.44
C TRP A 203 23.61 -17.54 -5.88
N ASP A 204 24.24 -16.47 -6.29
CA ASP A 204 25.44 -15.91 -5.68
C ASP A 204 25.14 -14.53 -5.08
N TRP A 205 26.04 -13.96 -4.32
CA TRP A 205 25.92 -12.57 -3.86
C TRP A 205 26.70 -11.61 -4.75
N GLY A 206 26.78 -11.90 -6.06
CA GLY A 206 27.28 -11.00 -7.08
C GLY A 206 26.38 -9.76 -7.27
N LEU A 207 26.90 -8.78 -7.97
CA LEU A 207 26.22 -7.49 -8.14
C LEU A 207 24.81 -7.63 -8.71
N SER A 208 24.60 -8.55 -9.64
CA SER A 208 23.29 -8.81 -10.26
C SER A 208 22.26 -9.23 -9.22
N ASN A 209 22.57 -10.27 -8.43
CA ASN A 209 21.66 -10.81 -7.42
C ASN A 209 21.46 -9.84 -6.24
N ILE A 210 22.48 -9.02 -5.90
CA ILE A 210 22.31 -7.92 -4.94
C ILE A 210 21.29 -6.90 -5.47
N LEU A 211 21.35 -6.52 -6.75
CA LEU A 211 20.41 -5.57 -7.34
C LEU A 211 18.99 -6.15 -7.42
N VAL A 212 18.86 -7.43 -7.77
CA VAL A 212 17.58 -8.16 -7.71
C VAL A 212 17.03 -8.14 -6.30
N PHE A 213 17.85 -8.48 -5.31
CA PHE A 213 17.44 -8.46 -3.89
C PHE A 213 16.99 -7.06 -3.43
N LEU A 214 17.71 -6.01 -3.82
CA LEU A 214 17.32 -4.62 -3.52
C LEU A 214 15.98 -4.24 -4.19
N GLY A 215 15.71 -4.73 -5.39
CA GLY A 215 14.43 -4.56 -6.08
C GLY A 215 13.28 -5.28 -5.38
N ILE A 216 13.53 -6.52 -4.95
CA ILE A 216 12.59 -7.28 -4.11
C ILE A 216 12.34 -6.54 -2.79
N MET A 217 13.38 -6.03 -2.12
CA MET A 217 13.23 -5.25 -0.89
C MET A 217 12.46 -3.96 -1.08
N ALA A 218 12.58 -3.29 -2.23
CA ALA A 218 11.77 -2.11 -2.55
C ALA A 218 10.28 -2.46 -2.64
N THR A 219 9.93 -3.57 -3.29
CA THR A 219 8.56 -4.09 -3.37
C THR A 219 8.08 -4.60 -2.00
N ALA A 220 8.93 -5.32 -1.28
CA ALA A 220 8.63 -5.79 0.08
C ALA A 220 8.32 -4.62 1.03
N GLN A 221 9.11 -3.55 0.97
CA GLN A 221 8.88 -2.36 1.76
C GLN A 221 7.53 -1.71 1.43
N TRP A 222 7.19 -1.56 0.16
CA TRP A 222 5.90 -1.02 -0.23
C TRP A 222 4.73 -1.84 0.36
N SER A 223 4.86 -3.17 0.42
CA SER A 223 3.85 -4.05 1.02
C SER A 223 3.93 -4.07 2.54
N ALA A 224 5.09 -4.42 3.10
CA ALA A 224 5.24 -4.77 4.50
C ALA A 224 5.52 -3.60 5.45
N CYS A 225 5.83 -2.40 4.95
CA CYS A 225 6.00 -1.19 5.78
C CYS A 225 4.79 -0.24 5.69
N ALA A 226 3.86 -0.51 4.79
CA ALA A 226 2.76 0.39 4.42
C ALA A 226 1.70 0.59 5.53
N TRP A 227 1.83 -0.03 6.69
CA TRP A 227 0.91 0.23 7.83
C TRP A 227 1.01 1.65 8.40
N GLU A 228 2.04 2.42 7.98
CA GLU A 228 2.11 3.86 8.21
C GLU A 228 0.86 4.60 7.68
N THR A 229 0.12 3.97 6.76
CA THR A 229 -1.17 4.48 6.26
C THR A 229 -2.17 4.74 7.37
N ALA A 230 -2.07 4.08 8.55
CA ALA A 230 -2.87 4.43 9.72
C ALA A 230 -2.67 5.89 10.17
N ALA A 231 -1.50 6.49 9.90
CA ALA A 231 -1.23 7.88 10.24
C ALA A 231 -1.90 8.89 9.29
N ILE A 232 -2.35 8.46 8.10
CA ILE A 232 -3.00 9.36 7.12
C ILE A 232 -4.29 9.96 7.67
N TYR A 233 -4.90 9.27 8.63
CA TYR A 233 -6.10 9.72 9.33
C TYR A 233 -5.80 10.67 10.51
N GLY A 234 -4.58 11.19 10.64
CA GLY A 234 -4.18 12.14 11.68
C GLY A 234 -5.22 13.23 11.95
N PRO A 235 -5.72 13.95 10.92
CA PRO A 235 -6.76 14.97 11.09
C PRO A 235 -8.12 14.45 11.56
N GLU A 236 -8.40 13.13 11.43
CA GLU A 236 -9.68 12.51 11.74
C GLU A 236 -9.70 11.75 13.07
N TYR A 237 -8.54 11.47 13.69
CA TYR A 237 -8.47 10.89 15.02
C TYR A 237 -8.94 11.86 16.10
N LYS A 238 -9.72 11.37 17.07
CA LYS A 238 -10.14 12.13 18.25
C LYS A 238 -8.93 12.59 19.08
N ASN A 239 -7.97 11.69 19.29
CA ASN A 239 -6.75 11.94 20.03
C ASN A 239 -5.50 11.50 19.24
N PRO A 240 -5.10 12.22 18.17
CA PRO A 240 -4.01 11.77 17.29
C PRO A 240 -2.69 11.54 18.03
N LYS A 241 -2.41 12.29 19.10
CA LYS A 241 -1.21 12.15 19.92
C LYS A 241 -1.05 10.78 20.59
N SER A 242 -2.14 10.08 20.86
CA SER A 242 -2.14 8.73 21.45
C SER A 242 -2.61 7.65 20.48
N ASP A 243 -3.55 7.99 19.60
CA ASP A 243 -4.23 7.02 18.76
C ASP A 243 -3.36 6.56 17.59
N VAL A 244 -2.60 7.48 16.96
CA VAL A 244 -1.74 7.12 15.83
C VAL A 244 -0.62 6.15 16.24
N PRO A 245 0.18 6.39 17.30
CA PRO A 245 1.21 5.44 17.71
C PRO A 245 0.65 4.04 18.06
N LYS A 246 -0.55 3.97 18.67
CA LYS A 246 -1.19 2.69 18.99
C LYS A 246 -1.61 1.95 17.71
N ALA A 247 -2.27 2.64 16.78
CA ALA A 247 -2.69 2.06 15.51
C ALA A 247 -1.49 1.55 14.69
N LEU A 248 -0.41 2.34 14.61
CA LEU A 248 0.84 1.95 13.95
C LEU A 248 1.44 0.69 14.57
N PHE A 249 1.59 0.65 15.89
CA PHE A 249 2.23 -0.49 16.57
C PHE A 249 1.43 -1.79 16.41
N VAL A 250 0.12 -1.74 16.63
CA VAL A 250 -0.75 -2.93 16.52
C VAL A 250 -0.81 -3.43 15.07
N CYS A 251 -0.94 -2.53 14.10
CA CYS A 251 -0.92 -2.91 12.69
C CYS A 251 0.42 -3.56 12.30
N GLY A 252 1.53 -3.03 12.78
CA GLY A 252 2.87 -3.60 12.56
C GLY A 252 3.00 -5.04 13.10
N LEU A 253 2.43 -5.35 14.27
CA LEU A 253 2.41 -6.71 14.82
C LEU A 253 1.59 -7.67 13.94
N ILE A 254 0.45 -7.23 13.41
CA ILE A 254 -0.37 -8.02 12.49
C ILE A 254 0.40 -8.23 11.18
N CYS A 255 1.09 -7.21 10.67
CA CYS A 255 1.97 -7.31 9.50
C CYS A 255 3.10 -8.32 9.72
N LEU A 256 3.74 -8.32 10.90
CA LEU A 256 4.79 -9.29 11.23
C LEU A 256 4.26 -10.73 11.08
N PHE A 257 3.09 -11.01 11.64
CA PHE A 257 2.44 -12.31 11.44
C PHE A 257 2.17 -12.57 9.95
N SER A 258 1.46 -11.67 9.28
CA SER A 258 1.02 -11.90 7.90
C SER A 258 2.19 -12.09 6.93
N PHE A 259 3.23 -11.26 7.02
CA PHE A 259 4.33 -11.33 6.04
C PHE A 259 5.32 -12.47 6.32
N VAL A 260 5.64 -12.74 7.58
CA VAL A 260 6.64 -13.76 7.93
C VAL A 260 6.02 -15.15 8.04
N PHE A 261 4.95 -15.28 8.85
CA PHE A 261 4.36 -16.60 9.10
C PHE A 261 3.59 -17.15 7.91
N VAL A 262 2.87 -16.30 7.15
CA VAL A 262 2.17 -16.77 5.94
C VAL A 262 3.17 -17.28 4.92
N GLN A 263 4.26 -16.52 4.63
CA GLN A 263 5.29 -16.99 3.71
C GLN A 263 5.94 -18.29 4.19
N ALA A 264 6.27 -18.37 5.47
CA ALA A 264 6.88 -19.59 6.05
C ALA A 264 5.94 -20.79 5.95
N SER A 265 4.66 -20.60 6.29
CA SER A 265 3.66 -21.66 6.24
C SER A 265 3.42 -22.16 4.81
N VAL A 266 3.25 -21.25 3.86
CA VAL A 266 3.07 -21.60 2.44
C VAL A 266 4.30 -22.33 1.91
N THR A 267 5.51 -21.84 2.19
CA THR A 267 6.76 -22.47 1.74
C THR A 267 6.94 -23.84 2.39
N GLY A 268 6.69 -23.97 3.69
CA GLY A 268 6.82 -25.23 4.40
C GLY A 268 5.78 -26.28 3.99
N THR A 269 4.59 -25.86 3.58
CA THR A 269 3.50 -26.79 3.18
C THR A 269 3.64 -27.21 1.72
N LEU A 270 3.82 -26.29 0.79
CA LEU A 270 3.79 -26.58 -0.64
C LEU A 270 5.18 -26.87 -1.23
N GLY A 271 6.25 -26.41 -0.57
CA GLY A 271 7.58 -26.35 -1.19
C GLY A 271 7.63 -25.35 -2.35
N ILE A 272 8.81 -25.14 -2.91
CA ILE A 272 9.01 -24.17 -4.01
C ILE A 272 8.28 -24.61 -5.29
N SER A 273 8.33 -25.89 -5.63
CA SER A 273 7.64 -26.42 -6.82
C SER A 273 6.12 -26.24 -6.77
N GLY A 274 5.49 -26.54 -5.61
CA GLY A 274 4.04 -26.35 -5.46
C GLY A 274 3.63 -24.87 -5.48
N ILE A 275 4.51 -23.98 -5.00
CA ILE A 275 4.29 -22.53 -5.11
C ILE A 275 4.43 -22.05 -6.56
N GLU A 276 5.38 -22.60 -7.32
CA GLU A 276 5.60 -22.23 -8.72
C GLU A 276 4.41 -22.59 -9.59
N GLU A 277 3.81 -23.78 -9.37
CA GLU A 277 2.59 -24.22 -10.06
C GLU A 277 1.38 -23.31 -9.76
N ALA A 278 1.30 -22.79 -8.54
CA ALA A 278 0.20 -21.92 -8.08
C ALA A 278 0.65 -20.48 -7.80
N ARG A 279 1.61 -19.97 -8.57
CA ARG A 279 2.31 -18.70 -8.32
C ARG A 279 1.41 -17.51 -8.02
N VAL A 280 0.24 -17.44 -8.64
CA VAL A 280 -0.71 -16.33 -8.46
C VAL A 280 -1.44 -16.42 -7.12
N SER A 281 -1.71 -17.63 -6.64
CA SER A 281 -2.51 -17.86 -5.43
C SER A 281 -2.12 -19.12 -4.66
N PRO A 282 -0.92 -19.17 -4.06
CA PRO A 282 -0.45 -20.37 -3.35
C PRO A 282 -1.31 -20.77 -2.12
N LEU A 283 -2.04 -19.80 -1.54
CA LEU A 283 -2.92 -20.09 -0.41
C LEU A 283 -4.10 -21.00 -0.75
N LEU A 284 -4.52 -21.02 -2.02
CA LEU A 284 -5.64 -21.86 -2.44
C LEU A 284 -5.29 -23.37 -2.40
N PRO A 285 -4.23 -23.85 -3.07
CA PRO A 285 -3.83 -25.25 -2.96
C PRO A 285 -3.40 -25.64 -1.54
N MET A 286 -2.76 -24.74 -0.78
CA MET A 286 -2.43 -25.00 0.62
C MET A 286 -3.69 -25.22 1.47
N ALA A 287 -4.71 -24.37 1.33
CA ALA A 287 -5.97 -24.56 2.05
C ALA A 287 -6.70 -25.83 1.62
N THR A 288 -6.63 -26.19 0.34
CA THR A 288 -7.19 -27.43 -0.19
C THR A 288 -6.46 -28.66 0.36
N GLN A 289 -5.14 -28.62 0.44
CA GLN A 289 -4.34 -29.71 1.00
C GLN A 289 -4.70 -29.98 2.46
N VAL A 290 -4.82 -28.92 3.28
CA VAL A 290 -5.04 -29.02 4.73
C VAL A 290 -6.51 -29.33 5.09
N PHE A 291 -7.47 -28.77 4.37
CA PHE A 291 -8.90 -28.80 4.73
C PHE A 291 -9.79 -29.41 3.65
N GLY A 292 -9.23 -29.92 2.55
CA GLY A 292 -9.99 -30.43 1.40
C GLY A 292 -10.77 -29.32 0.68
N GLU A 293 -11.84 -29.69 -0.02
CA GLU A 293 -12.64 -28.76 -0.83
C GLU A 293 -13.26 -27.60 0.00
N TRP A 294 -13.60 -27.83 1.26
CA TRP A 294 -14.07 -26.78 2.17
C TRP A 294 -13.01 -25.72 2.42
N GLY A 295 -11.74 -26.12 2.50
CA GLY A 295 -10.61 -25.20 2.62
C GLY A 295 -10.50 -24.29 1.40
N ALA A 296 -10.67 -24.83 0.20
CA ALA A 296 -10.69 -24.05 -1.03
C ALA A 296 -11.81 -22.99 -1.00
N LEU A 297 -13.02 -23.37 -0.60
CA LEU A 297 -14.16 -22.45 -0.55
C LEU A 297 -13.94 -21.29 0.44
N VAL A 298 -13.43 -21.62 1.63
CA VAL A 298 -13.07 -20.61 2.65
C VAL A 298 -11.96 -19.70 2.16
N ALA A 299 -10.94 -20.24 1.51
CA ALA A 299 -9.82 -19.47 0.94
C ALA A 299 -10.31 -18.48 -0.14
N ILE A 300 -11.24 -18.89 -1.01
CA ILE A 300 -11.82 -18.02 -2.04
C ILE A 300 -12.55 -16.83 -1.40
N VAL A 301 -13.43 -17.09 -0.44
CA VAL A 301 -14.18 -16.03 0.28
C VAL A 301 -13.21 -15.10 0.99
N MET A 302 -12.19 -15.66 1.65
CA MET A 302 -11.13 -14.91 2.31
C MET A 302 -10.38 -14.00 1.32
N LEU A 303 -9.96 -14.54 0.18
CA LEU A 303 -9.20 -13.79 -0.82
C LEU A 303 -10.01 -12.64 -1.41
N ILE A 304 -11.29 -12.85 -1.73
CA ILE A 304 -12.17 -11.78 -2.22
C ILE A 304 -12.36 -10.71 -1.14
N ALA A 305 -12.66 -11.09 0.09
CA ALA A 305 -12.79 -10.14 1.21
C ALA A 305 -11.50 -9.35 1.45
N ALA A 306 -10.34 -10.02 1.36
CA ALA A 306 -9.03 -9.41 1.47
C ALA A 306 -8.80 -8.36 0.37
N MET A 307 -9.08 -8.70 -0.88
CA MET A 307 -8.91 -7.79 -2.02
C MET A 307 -9.81 -6.55 -1.89
N VAL A 308 -11.05 -6.71 -1.45
CA VAL A 308 -11.96 -5.58 -1.20
C VAL A 308 -11.46 -4.71 -0.05
N LEU A 309 -10.92 -5.29 1.03
CA LEU A 309 -10.34 -4.54 2.14
C LEU A 309 -9.08 -3.76 1.71
N ILE A 310 -8.24 -4.35 0.88
CA ILE A 310 -7.07 -3.67 0.32
C ILE A 310 -7.51 -2.49 -0.56
N ILE A 311 -8.48 -2.71 -1.45
CA ILE A 311 -9.07 -1.64 -2.27
C ILE A 311 -9.58 -0.51 -1.38
N GLN A 312 -10.31 -0.82 -0.31
CA GLN A 312 -10.83 0.19 0.62
C GLN A 312 -9.71 0.99 1.30
N THR A 313 -8.67 0.30 1.79
CA THR A 313 -7.50 0.94 2.42
C THR A 313 -6.82 1.91 1.44
N ALA A 314 -6.54 1.44 0.23
CA ALA A 314 -5.89 2.22 -0.81
C ALA A 314 -6.75 3.40 -1.30
N PHE A 315 -8.04 3.18 -1.47
CA PHE A 315 -8.99 4.20 -1.90
C PHE A 315 -9.04 5.36 -0.90
N ASN A 316 -9.18 5.03 0.37
CA ASN A 316 -9.22 6.03 1.44
C ASN A 316 -7.88 6.76 1.59
N GLY A 317 -6.76 6.05 1.51
CA GLY A 317 -5.42 6.61 1.62
C GLY A 317 -5.10 7.57 0.48
N SER A 318 -5.32 7.15 -0.77
CA SER A 318 -5.08 7.99 -1.95
C SER A 318 -5.99 9.21 -2.02
N ALA A 319 -7.27 9.08 -1.60
CA ALA A 319 -8.19 10.22 -1.56
C ALA A 319 -7.76 11.29 -0.55
N ARG A 320 -7.26 10.88 0.62
CA ARG A 320 -6.75 11.82 1.64
C ARG A 320 -5.43 12.46 1.23
N SER A 321 -4.56 11.72 0.56
CA SER A 321 -3.34 12.29 -0.01
C SER A 321 -3.67 13.38 -1.04
N MET A 322 -4.60 13.11 -1.96
CA MET A 322 -5.03 14.08 -2.98
C MET A 322 -5.69 15.32 -2.32
N HIS A 323 -6.55 15.11 -1.33
CA HIS A 323 -7.17 16.20 -0.57
C HIS A 323 -6.11 17.03 0.17
N SER A 324 -5.17 16.39 0.88
CA SER A 324 -4.08 17.08 1.60
C SER A 324 -3.25 17.95 0.65
N MET A 325 -2.90 17.44 -0.52
CA MET A 325 -2.18 18.25 -1.52
C MET A 325 -2.96 19.48 -1.96
N ALA A 326 -4.28 19.36 -2.13
CA ALA A 326 -5.13 20.47 -2.53
C ALA A 326 -5.31 21.50 -1.42
N VAL A 327 -5.43 21.08 -0.16
CA VAL A 327 -5.48 21.96 1.02
C VAL A 327 -4.17 22.76 1.16
N GLU A 328 -3.03 22.10 0.97
CA GLU A 328 -1.71 22.73 1.00
C GLU A 328 -1.39 23.55 -0.29
N GLY A 329 -2.32 23.55 -1.25
CA GLY A 329 -2.19 24.27 -2.50
C GLY A 329 -1.15 23.70 -3.47
N ASN A 330 -0.90 22.41 -3.40
CA ASN A 330 -0.05 21.66 -4.32
C ASN A 330 -0.84 21.03 -5.48
N LEU A 331 -2.18 20.97 -5.36
CA LEU A 331 -3.12 20.59 -6.42
C LEU A 331 -4.24 21.65 -6.52
N PRO A 332 -5.05 21.63 -7.60
CA PRO A 332 -6.17 22.55 -7.77
C PRO A 332 -7.14 22.51 -6.58
N SER A 333 -7.58 23.67 -6.13
CA SER A 333 -8.43 23.84 -4.94
C SER A 333 -9.80 23.15 -5.05
N TYR A 334 -10.23 22.77 -6.26
CA TYR A 334 -11.42 21.95 -6.47
C TYR A 334 -11.40 20.65 -5.65
N LEU A 335 -10.22 20.06 -5.44
CA LEU A 335 -10.01 18.80 -4.72
C LEU A 335 -9.95 18.95 -3.19
N SER A 336 -9.85 20.20 -2.67
CA SER A 336 -9.83 20.43 -1.23
C SER A 336 -11.19 20.38 -0.56
N LYS A 337 -12.29 20.33 -1.34
CA LYS A 337 -13.65 20.33 -0.79
C LYS A 337 -14.06 18.96 -0.28
N VAL A 338 -14.65 18.93 0.90
CA VAL A 338 -15.25 17.75 1.51
C VAL A 338 -16.78 17.85 1.55
N ASN A 339 -17.48 16.72 1.69
CA ASN A 339 -18.93 16.72 1.90
C ASN A 339 -19.29 17.09 3.34
N ALA A 340 -20.60 17.12 3.67
CA ALA A 340 -21.10 17.44 5.01
C ALA A 340 -20.55 16.52 6.12
N ASN A 341 -20.11 15.31 5.77
CA ASN A 341 -19.56 14.32 6.69
C ASN A 341 -18.01 14.35 6.72
N GLY A 342 -17.37 15.35 6.14
CA GLY A 342 -15.91 15.50 6.13
C GLY A 342 -15.18 14.52 5.19
N THR A 343 -15.86 13.96 4.18
CA THR A 343 -15.25 13.02 3.23
C THR A 343 -14.84 13.73 1.94
N PRO A 344 -13.64 13.50 1.40
CA PRO A 344 -13.14 14.13 0.16
C PRO A 344 -13.72 13.44 -1.09
N MET A 345 -15.03 13.58 -1.31
CA MET A 345 -15.79 12.88 -2.34
C MET A 345 -15.28 13.15 -3.76
N ARG A 346 -14.83 14.39 -4.04
CA ARG A 346 -14.31 14.76 -5.37
C ARG A 346 -13.03 14.00 -5.70
N ALA A 347 -12.13 13.87 -4.74
CA ALA A 347 -10.93 13.08 -4.88
C ALA A 347 -11.29 11.60 -5.11
N MET A 348 -12.22 11.03 -4.33
CA MET A 348 -12.67 9.64 -4.50
C MET A 348 -13.23 9.39 -5.91
N ILE A 349 -14.09 10.26 -6.42
CA ILE A 349 -14.68 10.09 -7.76
C ILE A 349 -13.60 10.11 -8.84
N ILE A 350 -12.66 11.04 -8.78
CA ILE A 350 -11.54 11.12 -9.76
C ILE A 350 -10.67 9.87 -9.69
N ILE A 351 -10.37 9.37 -8.50
CA ILE A 351 -9.61 8.13 -8.30
C ILE A 351 -10.35 6.93 -8.88
N ALA A 352 -11.66 6.82 -8.65
CA ALA A 352 -12.47 5.73 -9.21
C ALA A 352 -12.46 5.76 -10.75
N ILE A 353 -12.68 6.93 -11.37
CA ILE A 353 -12.64 7.11 -12.83
C ILE A 353 -11.26 6.74 -13.39
N PHE A 354 -10.19 7.21 -12.74
CA PHE A 354 -8.82 6.89 -13.15
C PHE A 354 -8.56 5.38 -13.11
N ASN A 355 -9.01 4.69 -12.06
CA ASN A 355 -8.80 3.26 -11.94
C ASN A 355 -9.67 2.43 -12.91
N VAL A 356 -10.88 2.86 -13.23
CA VAL A 356 -11.67 2.26 -14.33
C VAL A 356 -10.92 2.38 -15.66
N PHE A 357 -10.38 3.57 -15.95
CA PHE A 357 -9.53 3.76 -17.13
C PHE A 357 -8.28 2.87 -17.08
N LEU A 358 -7.63 2.74 -15.92
CA LEU A 358 -6.43 1.93 -15.75
C LEU A 358 -6.71 0.43 -15.97
N ILE A 359 -7.84 -0.09 -15.46
CA ILE A 359 -8.29 -1.47 -15.73
C ILE A 359 -8.42 -1.70 -17.25
N LEU A 360 -9.09 -0.78 -17.95
CA LEU A 360 -9.24 -0.86 -19.41
C LEU A 360 -7.88 -0.81 -20.12
N ALA A 361 -7.05 0.18 -19.80
CA ALA A 361 -5.77 0.39 -20.47
C ALA A 361 -4.84 -0.83 -20.33
N PHE A 362 -4.70 -1.38 -19.14
CA PHE A 362 -3.83 -2.54 -18.92
C PHE A 362 -4.37 -3.83 -19.51
N SER A 363 -5.67 -4.01 -19.57
CA SER A 363 -6.27 -5.20 -20.18
C SER A 363 -6.14 -5.23 -21.70
N PHE A 364 -6.00 -4.07 -22.35
CA PHE A 364 -5.73 -3.98 -23.78
C PHE A 364 -4.23 -3.97 -24.13
N LEU A 365 -3.36 -3.59 -23.19
CA LEU A 365 -1.93 -3.41 -23.46
C LEU A 365 -1.08 -4.62 -23.07
N ASN A 366 -1.54 -5.49 -22.18
CA ASN A 366 -0.76 -6.61 -21.67
C ASN A 366 -1.59 -7.88 -21.50
N GLU A 367 -1.37 -8.86 -22.35
CA GLU A 367 -1.93 -10.22 -22.18
C GLU A 367 -1.22 -11.00 -21.04
N SER A 368 -0.04 -10.56 -20.59
CA SER A 368 0.74 -11.23 -19.55
C SER A 368 1.38 -10.22 -18.59
N GLY A 369 0.97 -10.22 -17.33
CA GLY A 369 1.67 -9.49 -16.27
C GLY A 369 1.07 -8.16 -15.82
N GLY A 370 -0.12 -7.78 -16.27
CA GLY A 370 -0.74 -6.48 -15.97
C GLY A 370 -0.72 -6.06 -14.49
N PRO A 371 -1.21 -6.86 -13.54
CA PRO A 371 -1.18 -6.52 -12.12
C PRO A 371 0.24 -6.33 -11.56
N ALA A 372 1.18 -7.22 -11.91
CA ALA A 372 2.57 -7.15 -11.45
C ALA A 372 3.30 -5.91 -12.01
N ALA A 373 3.03 -5.55 -13.26
CA ALA A 373 3.59 -4.38 -13.90
C ALA A 373 3.10 -3.08 -13.25
N ILE A 374 1.79 -2.98 -12.94
CA ILE A 374 1.22 -1.82 -12.24
C ILE A 374 1.80 -1.74 -10.82
N LEU A 375 1.89 -2.88 -10.12
CA LEU A 375 2.46 -2.97 -8.78
C LEU A 375 3.90 -2.45 -8.76
N SER A 376 4.72 -2.90 -9.69
CA SER A 376 6.11 -2.50 -9.81
C SER A 376 6.27 -1.01 -10.11
N ALA A 377 5.46 -0.44 -11.00
CA ALA A 377 5.43 1.00 -11.25
C ALA A 377 5.02 1.79 -10.00
N SER A 378 4.01 1.33 -9.25
CA SER A 378 3.52 2.02 -8.05
C SER A 378 4.52 1.99 -6.89
N ALA A 379 5.36 0.96 -6.79
CA ALA A 379 6.41 0.86 -5.79
C ALA A 379 7.45 2.00 -5.91
N LEU A 380 7.69 2.55 -7.11
CA LEU A 380 8.51 3.76 -7.28
C LEU A 380 7.93 4.94 -6.48
N GLY A 381 6.62 5.11 -6.51
CA GLY A 381 5.94 6.15 -5.73
C GLY A 381 6.21 5.99 -4.24
N TYR A 382 6.13 4.76 -3.72
CA TYR A 382 6.37 4.48 -2.31
C TYR A 382 7.82 4.77 -1.89
N VAL A 383 8.78 4.39 -2.71
CA VAL A 383 10.21 4.64 -2.48
C VAL A 383 10.50 6.15 -2.36
N PHE A 384 9.97 6.97 -3.27
CA PHE A 384 10.11 8.43 -3.17
C PHE A 384 9.38 9.00 -1.96
N ALA A 385 8.14 8.60 -1.71
CA ALA A 385 7.35 9.12 -0.59
C ALA A 385 8.02 8.83 0.76
N ASN A 386 8.48 7.59 0.97
CA ASN A 386 9.19 7.20 2.19
C ASN A 386 10.52 7.93 2.34
N GLY A 387 11.34 7.92 1.30
CA GLY A 387 12.64 8.57 1.34
C GLY A 387 12.54 10.06 1.69
N ILE A 388 11.62 10.78 1.03
CA ILE A 388 11.41 12.22 1.29
C ILE A 388 10.79 12.46 2.67
N SER A 389 9.87 11.61 3.12
CA SER A 389 9.26 11.74 4.46
C SER A 389 10.27 11.48 5.58
N LEU A 390 11.22 10.55 5.40
CA LEU A 390 12.32 10.33 6.33
C LEU A 390 13.31 11.51 6.34
N LEU A 391 13.57 12.13 5.19
CA LEU A 391 14.33 13.40 5.13
C LEU A 391 13.57 14.52 5.84
N ALA A 392 12.24 14.59 5.72
CA ALA A 392 11.42 15.53 6.46
C ALA A 392 11.53 15.33 7.97
N TYR A 393 11.50 14.08 8.45
CA TYR A 393 11.74 13.78 9.86
C TYR A 393 13.13 14.25 10.33
N TYR A 394 14.19 13.96 9.56
CA TYR A 394 15.54 14.43 9.87
C TYR A 394 15.57 15.96 9.97
N LYS A 395 14.98 16.64 9.01
CA LYS A 395 14.89 18.12 9.01
C LYS A 395 14.10 18.62 10.21
N ALA A 396 12.92 18.05 10.50
CA ALA A 396 12.12 18.45 11.67
C ALA A 396 12.85 18.23 13.00
N ALA A 397 13.76 17.26 13.07
CA ALA A 397 14.56 16.96 14.27
C ALA A 397 15.82 17.82 14.39
N THR A 398 16.25 18.54 13.33
CA THR A 398 17.52 19.29 13.32
C THR A 398 17.35 20.79 13.06
N ASP A 399 16.31 21.22 12.37
CA ASP A 399 16.07 22.61 12.03
C ASP A 399 15.53 23.38 13.26
N PRO A 400 16.17 24.48 13.67
CA PRO A 400 15.73 25.31 14.80
C PRO A 400 14.26 25.74 14.73
N LYS A 401 13.71 25.88 13.52
CA LYS A 401 12.31 26.28 13.31
C LYS A 401 11.30 25.34 13.97
N PHE A 402 11.64 24.05 14.12
CA PHE A 402 10.77 23.02 14.70
C PHE A 402 11.17 22.64 16.13
N LYS A 403 12.13 23.35 16.74
CA LYS A 403 12.71 23.00 18.05
C LYS A 403 11.66 23.07 19.18
N ASP A 404 10.79 24.08 19.11
CA ASP A 404 9.84 24.37 20.20
C ASP A 404 8.48 23.66 20.01
N LEU A 405 8.35 22.82 18.96
CA LEU A 405 7.15 22.03 18.76
C LEU A 405 7.03 20.93 19.83
N GLU A 406 5.84 20.80 20.39
CA GLU A 406 5.52 19.70 21.31
C GLU A 406 5.65 18.35 20.60
N ARG A 407 6.36 17.41 21.22
CA ARG A 407 6.56 16.04 20.72
C ARG A 407 6.08 15.04 21.76
N PRO A 408 4.77 14.74 21.81
CA PRO A 408 4.19 13.82 22.80
C PRO A 408 4.76 12.40 22.74
N PHE A 409 5.00 11.88 21.52
CA PHE A 409 5.75 10.67 21.30
C PHE A 409 7.13 11.04 20.73
N LYS A 410 8.18 10.43 21.25
CA LYS A 410 9.55 10.63 20.78
C LYS A 410 10.18 9.30 20.40
N ALA A 411 10.75 9.23 19.21
CA ALA A 411 11.63 8.13 18.84
C ALA A 411 12.91 8.14 19.69
N PRO A 412 13.63 7.01 19.78
CA PRO A 412 14.85 6.91 20.57
C PRO A 412 15.89 7.96 20.18
N LYS A 413 16.75 8.32 21.17
CA LYS A 413 17.82 9.31 20.94
C LYS A 413 18.70 8.89 19.76
N GLY A 414 18.94 9.81 18.84
CA GLY A 414 19.74 9.55 17.63
C GLY A 414 18.94 8.99 16.44
N TRP A 415 17.64 8.71 16.60
CA TRP A 415 16.81 8.10 15.55
C TRP A 415 16.78 8.90 14.24
N LYS A 416 16.99 10.20 14.29
CA LYS A 416 17.14 11.05 13.11
C LYS A 416 18.23 10.58 12.14
N TYR A 417 19.33 10.01 12.64
CA TYR A 417 20.40 9.46 11.79
C TYR A 417 20.01 8.12 11.18
N VAL A 418 19.29 7.29 11.93
CA VAL A 418 18.71 6.06 11.40
C VAL A 418 17.71 6.37 10.28
N ALA A 419 16.83 7.34 10.48
CA ALA A 419 15.91 7.81 9.46
C ALA A 419 16.64 8.35 8.23
N LEU A 420 17.74 9.11 8.42
CA LEU A 420 18.55 9.60 7.32
C LEU A 420 19.17 8.46 6.50
N ILE A 421 19.70 7.42 7.14
CA ILE A 421 20.23 6.23 6.46
C ILE A 421 19.13 5.57 5.62
N PHE A 422 17.95 5.33 6.21
CA PHE A 422 16.83 4.73 5.48
C PHE A 422 16.26 5.64 4.37
N ALA A 423 16.38 6.96 4.51
CA ALA A 423 16.06 7.86 3.41
C ALA A 423 16.97 7.62 2.19
N PHE A 424 18.29 7.48 2.41
CA PHE A 424 19.23 7.15 1.34
C PHE A 424 19.04 5.73 0.80
N VAL A 425 18.75 4.76 1.67
CA VAL A 425 18.42 3.39 1.24
C VAL A 425 17.24 3.41 0.25
N ASN A 426 16.18 4.14 0.58
CA ASN A 426 15.04 4.29 -0.32
C ASN A 426 15.42 4.99 -1.63
N LEU A 427 15.96 6.21 -1.54
CA LEU A 427 16.13 7.09 -2.69
C LEU A 427 17.28 6.67 -3.63
N ILE A 428 18.16 5.79 -3.19
CA ILE A 428 19.30 5.32 -4.01
C ILE A 428 19.19 3.81 -4.21
N PHE A 429 19.35 3.01 -3.17
CA PHE A 429 19.52 1.57 -3.32
C PHE A 429 18.25 0.88 -3.80
N TYR A 430 17.10 1.20 -3.22
CA TYR A 430 15.83 0.61 -3.64
C TYR A 430 15.38 1.13 -5.00
N LEU A 431 15.63 2.41 -5.30
CA LEU A 431 15.32 2.95 -6.62
C LEU A 431 16.14 2.26 -7.72
N VAL A 432 17.44 2.08 -7.52
CA VAL A 432 18.29 1.36 -8.47
C VAL A 432 17.88 -0.10 -8.56
N GLY A 433 17.63 -0.76 -7.43
CA GLY A 433 17.22 -2.15 -7.39
C GLY A 433 15.91 -2.43 -8.14
N ILE A 434 14.88 -1.60 -7.95
CA ILE A 434 13.58 -1.82 -8.62
C ILE A 434 13.68 -1.55 -10.13
N VAL A 435 14.45 -0.55 -10.54
CA VAL A 435 14.70 -0.28 -11.97
C VAL A 435 15.45 -1.45 -12.60
N TYR A 436 16.46 -2.00 -11.91
CA TYR A 436 17.23 -3.14 -12.40
C TYR A 436 16.35 -4.40 -12.48
N LEU A 437 15.62 -4.72 -11.41
CA LEU A 437 14.73 -5.88 -11.35
C LEU A 437 13.74 -5.85 -12.52
N ASN A 438 13.08 -4.72 -12.73
CA ASN A 438 12.08 -4.59 -13.81
C ASN A 438 12.72 -4.67 -15.21
N ALA A 439 13.91 -4.11 -15.38
CA ALA A 439 14.59 -4.15 -16.66
C ALA A 439 15.06 -5.57 -17.03
N THR A 440 15.31 -6.42 -16.03
CA THR A 440 15.83 -7.80 -16.22
C THR A 440 14.76 -8.87 -16.13
N ASP A 441 13.58 -8.58 -15.55
CA ASP A 441 12.46 -9.52 -15.50
C ASP A 441 11.68 -9.49 -16.83
N PRO A 442 11.69 -10.60 -17.61
CA PRO A 442 10.99 -10.66 -18.90
C PRO A 442 9.47 -10.52 -18.78
N ALA A 443 8.89 -10.86 -17.59
CA ALA A 443 7.44 -10.81 -17.35
C ALA A 443 6.96 -9.36 -17.10
N ILE A 444 7.83 -8.48 -16.59
CA ILE A 444 7.49 -7.09 -16.27
C ILE A 444 8.03 -6.15 -17.36
N GLY A 445 9.30 -6.22 -17.66
CA GLY A 445 10.00 -5.33 -18.57
C GLY A 445 10.16 -3.90 -18.01
N ILE A 446 10.91 -3.07 -18.73
CA ILE A 446 11.21 -1.69 -18.30
C ILE A 446 10.03 -0.71 -18.52
N GLY A 447 9.08 -1.05 -19.39
CA GLY A 447 7.96 -0.17 -19.78
C GLY A 447 7.17 0.40 -18.61
N PRO A 448 6.64 -0.42 -17.67
CA PRO A 448 5.92 0.05 -16.49
C PRO A 448 6.73 0.99 -15.61
N THR A 449 8.04 0.76 -15.47
CA THR A 449 8.96 1.66 -14.76
C THR A 449 9.01 3.04 -15.40
N LEU A 450 9.17 3.09 -16.73
CA LEU A 450 9.20 4.35 -17.48
C LEU A 450 7.85 5.08 -17.34
N LEU A 451 6.74 4.37 -17.44
CA LEU A 451 5.40 4.93 -17.21
C LEU A 451 5.26 5.49 -15.80
N GLY A 452 5.79 4.78 -14.79
CA GLY A 452 5.83 5.26 -13.40
C GLY A 452 6.56 6.59 -13.27
N PHE A 453 7.73 6.74 -13.89
CA PHE A 453 8.45 8.01 -13.91
C PHE A 453 7.68 9.12 -14.65
N VAL A 454 6.97 8.79 -15.73
CA VAL A 454 6.10 9.76 -16.41
C VAL A 454 4.98 10.23 -15.48
N VAL A 455 4.30 9.33 -14.78
CA VAL A 455 3.24 9.70 -13.81
C VAL A 455 3.80 10.57 -12.68
N LEU A 456 4.99 10.26 -12.16
CA LEU A 456 5.65 11.08 -11.16
C LEU A 456 5.99 12.48 -11.70
N ALA A 457 6.46 12.58 -12.94
CA ALA A 457 6.78 13.85 -13.60
C ALA A 457 5.54 14.72 -13.86
N LEU A 458 4.35 14.13 -14.02
CA LEU A 458 3.09 14.87 -14.18
C LEU A 458 2.75 15.77 -12.97
N PHE A 459 3.39 15.55 -11.84
CA PHE A 459 3.25 16.47 -10.71
C PHE A 459 3.67 17.91 -11.06
N ALA A 460 4.72 18.08 -11.83
CA ALA A 460 5.26 19.41 -12.13
C ALA A 460 4.26 20.33 -12.85
N PRO A 461 3.60 19.94 -13.96
CA PRO A 461 2.58 20.79 -14.59
C PRO A 461 1.33 20.98 -13.74
N LEU A 462 0.91 19.95 -12.96
CA LEU A 462 -0.25 20.08 -12.07
C LEU A 462 0.05 21.06 -10.92
N TRP A 463 1.24 20.98 -10.34
CA TRP A 463 1.69 21.91 -9.30
C TRP A 463 1.79 23.33 -9.83
N TRP A 464 2.35 23.54 -11.00
CA TRP A 464 2.41 24.85 -11.63
C TRP A 464 1.01 25.44 -11.87
N TRP A 465 0.06 24.62 -12.33
CA TRP A 465 -1.33 25.05 -12.46
C TRP A 465 -1.93 25.48 -11.10
N ALA A 466 -1.75 24.69 -10.06
CA ALA A 466 -2.21 25.01 -8.71
C ALA A 466 -1.60 26.32 -8.18
N GLN A 467 -0.28 26.56 -8.43
CA GLN A 467 0.35 27.82 -8.03
C GLN A 467 -0.28 29.04 -8.76
N LYS A 468 -0.54 28.91 -10.07
CA LYS A 468 -1.22 29.98 -10.82
C LYS A 468 -2.64 30.25 -10.34
N GLU A 469 -3.37 29.24 -9.92
CA GLU A 469 -4.70 29.40 -9.33
C GLU A 469 -4.61 30.20 -8.02
N GLN A 470 -3.61 29.93 -7.18
CA GLN A 470 -3.40 30.67 -5.94
C GLN A 470 -2.98 32.13 -6.17
N GLU A 471 -2.08 32.36 -7.12
CA GLU A 471 -1.67 33.72 -7.51
C GLU A 471 -2.87 34.56 -7.96
N LYS A 472 -3.78 33.97 -8.77
CA LYS A 472 -5.01 34.64 -9.19
C LYS A 472 -5.96 34.94 -8.03
N LYS A 473 -6.10 34.02 -7.05
CA LYS A 473 -6.94 34.24 -5.88
C LYS A 473 -6.36 35.28 -4.92
N ALA A 474 -5.05 35.41 -4.85
CA ALA A 474 -4.39 36.42 -4.03
C ALA A 474 -4.43 37.81 -4.67
N ALA A 475 -4.62 37.90 -5.99
CA ALA A 475 -4.72 39.16 -6.75
C ALA A 475 -6.17 39.66 -6.90
N ALA A 476 -7.17 38.85 -6.59
CA ALA A 476 -8.61 39.18 -6.59
C ALA A 476 -9.09 39.58 -5.19
#